data_2a7c68af02feb49f25e574c03ead642d
#
_entry.id   2a7c68af02feb49f25e574c03ead642d
#
_cell.length_a   1.000
_cell.length_b   1.000
_cell.length_c   1.000
_cell.angle_alpha   90.00
_cell.angle_beta   90.00
_cell.angle_gamma   90.00
#
_symmetry.space_group_name_H-M   'P 1'
#
loop_
_entity.id
_entity.type
_entity.pdbx_description
1 polymer ?
#
loop_
_entity_poly.entity_id
_entity_poly.type
_entity_poly.pdbx_seq_one_letter_code
_entity_poly.pdbx_strand_id
1 'polypeptide(L)'
;MTDCRRSAGRPLFVRGSTPLDADARPRGTRSAVRGETARIRRCAVGLMAVLCFVGLAGCSMLFPSGDKVKWDELTLAASDQANNDSPVAVDVVFVTDKAMLARIAELPASKWFDVRTDLTGTFPDSLHYQSWELVPGQRLVVPGDKLRGPRVAGVFVFADYPGPGAHRVRVERFNGRLVVQLGDNAFSVSSVK
;
A
#
# COMPACT_ATOMS: atom_id res chain seq x y z
N MET A 1 9.00 24.59 50.73
CA MET A 1 9.98 25.65 50.92
C MET A 1 9.89 26.51 49.71
N THR A 2 9.24 27.47 49.87
CA THR A 2 9.35 28.95 49.92
C THR A 2 9.03 29.54 48.55
N ASP A 3 7.86 30.09 48.32
CA ASP A 3 7.33 31.39 48.74
C ASP A 3 7.96 32.52 47.91
N CYS A 4 7.26 33.39 47.28
CA CYS A 4 6.41 34.45 47.62
C CYS A 4 6.44 35.58 46.57
N ARG A 5 5.29 36.09 46.27
CA ARG A 5 4.73 37.46 46.32
C ARG A 5 5.06 38.42 45.17
N ARG A 6 4.00 38.86 44.51
CA ARG A 6 3.13 40.08 44.72
C ARG A 6 3.79 41.42 44.42
N SER A 7 3.14 42.22 43.53
CA SER A 7 2.61 43.58 43.83
C SER A 7 2.19 44.23 42.50
N ALA A 8 1.01 44.55 42.15
CA ALA A 8 0.06 45.58 42.59
C ALA A 8 0.55 47.03 42.42
N GLY A 9 -0.14 47.81 41.54
CA GLY A 9 0.03 49.24 41.43
C GLY A 9 -0.81 49.87 40.32
N ARG A 10 -2.03 50.27 40.63
CA ARG A 10 -2.78 51.43 40.05
C ARG A 10 -2.58 52.57 41.06
N PRO A 11 -2.95 53.87 40.83
CA PRO A 11 -3.87 54.52 39.89
C PRO A 11 -3.44 55.94 39.42
N LEU A 12 -4.35 56.66 38.73
CA LEU A 12 -4.84 58.08 38.87
C LEU A 12 -4.92 58.83 37.54
N PHE A 13 -6.05 58.99 36.99
CA PHE A 13 -7.06 60.08 36.95
C PHE A 13 -6.50 61.49 36.89
N VAL A 14 -6.67 62.21 35.72
CA VAL A 14 -6.89 63.67 35.64
C VAL A 14 -7.86 64.00 34.53
N ARG A 15 -8.80 64.81 34.87
CA ARG A 15 -9.99 65.33 34.21
C ARG A 15 -9.64 66.75 33.64
N GLY A 16 -10.19 67.11 32.50
CA GLY A 16 -10.06 68.50 32.00
C GLY A 16 -10.83 68.72 30.68
N SER A 17 -12.07 69.04 30.77
CA SER A 17 -12.84 70.17 30.22
C SER A 17 -12.73 70.54 28.73
N THR A 18 -13.90 70.48 28.08
CA THR A 18 -14.36 71.09 26.80
C THR A 18 -14.14 72.64 26.73
N PRO A 19 -14.27 73.31 25.51
CA PRO A 19 -15.56 73.49 24.86
C PRO A 19 -15.53 73.51 23.28
N LEU A 20 -16.75 73.39 22.75
CA LEU A 20 -17.38 73.71 21.48
C LEU A 20 -16.66 74.73 20.56
N ASP A 21 -16.64 74.38 19.26
CA ASP A 21 -17.11 75.25 18.17
C ASP A 21 -17.26 74.46 16.84
N ALA A 22 -18.46 74.47 16.34
CA ALA A 22 -19.00 74.98 15.11
C ALA A 22 -18.48 74.39 13.76
N ASP A 23 -19.38 73.65 13.14
CA ASP A 23 -19.81 73.78 11.73
C ASP A 23 -18.73 73.80 10.63
N ALA A 24 -18.52 72.67 10.01
CA ALA A 24 -18.18 72.60 8.56
C ALA A 24 -18.54 71.23 8.00
N ARG A 25 -19.62 71.16 7.23
CA ARG A 25 -19.89 70.10 6.32
C ARG A 25 -18.88 70.10 5.17
N PRO A 26 -18.24 69.01 4.82
CA PRO A 26 -17.79 68.78 3.44
C PRO A 26 -18.65 67.72 2.76
N ARG A 27 -18.99 68.13 1.55
CA ARG A 27 -19.67 67.37 0.50
C ARG A 27 -19.01 66.04 0.21
N GLY A 28 -19.84 65.13 -0.15
CA GLY A 28 -19.68 63.81 -0.67
C GLY A 28 -18.41 63.46 -1.44
N THR A 29 -17.84 62.34 -1.04
CA THR A 29 -17.11 61.44 -1.94
C THR A 29 -17.62 60.03 -1.72
N ARG A 30 -18.80 59.78 -2.30
CA ARG A 30 -19.32 58.44 -2.51
C ARG A 30 -18.81 57.99 -3.89
N SER A 31 -17.58 57.44 -3.97
CA SER A 31 -17.19 56.70 -5.17
C SER A 31 -15.83 56.00 -5.11
N ALA A 32 -15.47 55.36 -3.99
CA ALA A 32 -14.25 54.56 -3.96
C ALA A 32 -14.37 53.18 -3.30
N VAL A 33 -15.56 52.77 -2.85
CA VAL A 33 -15.69 51.48 -2.12
C VAL A 33 -16.25 50.34 -3.01
N ARG A 34 -16.61 50.62 -4.26
CA ARG A 34 -17.25 49.59 -5.14
C ARG A 34 -16.26 48.72 -5.93
N GLY A 35 -14.98 49.07 -5.95
CA GLY A 35 -13.97 48.38 -6.73
C GLY A 35 -13.21 47.29 -5.98
N GLU A 36 -13.06 47.42 -4.67
CA GLU A 36 -12.24 46.50 -3.85
C GLU A 36 -12.95 45.19 -3.50
N THR A 37 -14.24 45.27 -3.22
CA THR A 37 -15.04 44.06 -2.92
C THR A 37 -15.18 43.12 -4.11
N ALA A 38 -15.14 43.64 -5.34
CA ALA A 38 -15.22 42.84 -6.57
C ALA A 38 -13.91 42.10 -6.85
N ARG A 39 -12.76 42.68 -6.49
CA ARG A 39 -11.44 42.01 -6.63
C ARG A 39 -11.25 40.92 -5.61
N ILE A 40 -11.63 41.16 -4.34
CA ILE A 40 -11.55 40.17 -3.26
C ILE A 40 -12.45 38.95 -3.55
N ARG A 41 -13.66 39.17 -4.07
CA ARG A 41 -14.57 38.07 -4.48
C ARG A 41 -14.02 37.25 -5.66
N ARG A 42 -13.35 37.86 -6.63
CA ARG A 42 -12.71 37.14 -7.73
C ARG A 42 -11.50 36.33 -7.30
N CYS A 43 -10.69 36.84 -6.36
CA CYS A 43 -9.58 36.10 -5.78
C CYS A 43 -10.07 34.93 -4.90
N ALA A 44 -11.13 35.13 -4.12
CA ALA A 44 -11.70 34.07 -3.26
C ALA A 44 -12.32 32.93 -4.10
N VAL A 45 -13.01 33.24 -5.21
CA VAL A 45 -13.57 32.25 -6.14
C VAL A 45 -12.45 31.49 -6.86
N GLY A 46 -11.37 32.18 -7.26
CA GLY A 46 -10.20 31.55 -7.88
C GLY A 46 -9.47 30.61 -6.93
N LEU A 47 -9.28 30.99 -5.67
CA LEU A 47 -8.64 30.17 -4.65
C LEU A 47 -9.48 28.92 -4.33
N MET A 48 -10.81 29.07 -4.24
CA MET A 48 -11.72 27.97 -3.97
C MET A 48 -11.78 26.97 -5.14
N ALA A 49 -11.70 27.45 -6.40
CA ALA A 49 -11.62 26.60 -7.58
C ALA A 49 -10.31 25.79 -7.62
N VAL A 50 -9.17 26.38 -7.25
CA VAL A 50 -7.89 25.70 -7.17
C VAL A 50 -7.88 24.64 -6.06
N LEU A 51 -8.46 24.91 -4.89
CA LEU A 51 -8.61 23.93 -3.81
C LEU A 51 -9.50 22.75 -4.22
N CYS A 52 -10.58 22.99 -4.97
CA CYS A 52 -11.42 21.91 -5.50
C CYS A 52 -10.67 21.04 -6.53
N PHE A 53 -9.83 21.62 -7.39
CA PHE A 53 -9.04 20.86 -8.36
C PHE A 53 -7.95 19.99 -7.71
N VAL A 54 -7.32 20.46 -6.62
CA VAL A 54 -6.33 19.69 -5.86
C VAL A 54 -6.99 18.54 -5.11
N GLY A 55 -8.23 18.70 -4.65
CA GLY A 55 -9.00 17.64 -3.98
C GLY A 55 -9.40 16.47 -4.90
N LEU A 56 -9.54 16.68 -6.21
CA LEU A 56 -9.88 15.60 -7.17
C LEU A 56 -8.68 14.75 -7.59
N ALA A 57 -7.45 15.21 -7.41
CA ALA A 57 -6.26 14.44 -7.76
C ALA A 57 -5.91 13.33 -6.75
N GLY A 58 -6.55 13.30 -5.57
CA GLY A 58 -6.28 12.33 -4.49
C GLY A 58 -7.01 10.99 -4.59
N CYS A 59 -7.99 10.82 -5.49
CA CYS A 59 -8.82 9.61 -5.53
C CYS A 59 -8.22 8.42 -6.29
N SER A 60 -7.01 8.52 -6.83
CA SER A 60 -6.39 7.41 -7.58
C SER A 60 -5.91 6.24 -6.69
N MET A 61 -5.88 6.41 -5.37
CA MET A 61 -5.43 5.36 -4.44
C MET A 61 -6.53 4.38 -3.99
N LEU A 62 -7.79 4.63 -4.34
CA LEU A 62 -8.93 3.83 -3.86
C LEU A 62 -9.32 2.67 -4.78
N PHE A 63 -8.69 2.52 -5.94
CA PHE A 63 -8.96 1.35 -6.78
C PHE A 63 -7.98 0.23 -6.42
N PRO A 64 -8.46 -0.98 -6.08
CA PRO A 64 -7.60 -2.12 -5.82
C PRO A 64 -6.81 -2.42 -7.10
N SER A 65 -5.53 -2.03 -7.09
CA SER A 65 -4.60 -2.33 -8.17
C SER A 65 -4.17 -3.79 -8.05
N GLY A 66 -4.12 -4.49 -9.18
CA GLY A 66 -3.67 -5.88 -9.24
C GLY A 66 -4.57 -6.75 -10.11
N ASP A 67 -4.11 -7.96 -10.35
CA ASP A 67 -4.77 -8.94 -11.19
C ASP A 67 -5.51 -10.01 -10.37
N LYS A 68 -6.58 -10.57 -10.92
CA LYS A 68 -7.23 -11.73 -10.31
C LYS A 68 -6.56 -13.01 -10.82
N VAL A 69 -6.21 -13.87 -9.88
CA VAL A 69 -5.81 -15.24 -10.20
C VAL A 69 -7.03 -16.01 -10.69
N LYS A 70 -6.91 -16.56 -11.90
CA LYS A 70 -7.96 -17.29 -12.64
C LYS A 70 -7.42 -18.58 -13.22
N TRP A 71 -6.53 -19.24 -12.49
CA TRP A 71 -6.08 -20.57 -12.93
C TRP A 71 -7.23 -21.56 -12.83
N ASP A 72 -7.29 -22.45 -13.81
CA ASP A 72 -8.23 -23.58 -13.83
C ASP A 72 -7.75 -24.65 -12.87
N GLU A 73 -6.43 -24.85 -12.81
CA GLU A 73 -5.76 -25.78 -11.91
C GLU A 73 -4.28 -25.41 -11.70
N LEU A 74 -3.71 -25.88 -10.60
CA LEU A 74 -2.28 -25.95 -10.34
C LEU A 74 -1.86 -27.42 -10.31
N THR A 75 -0.92 -27.80 -11.17
CA THR A 75 -0.27 -29.10 -11.12
C THR A 75 1.12 -28.96 -10.48
N LEU A 76 1.37 -29.71 -9.42
CA LEU A 76 2.68 -29.90 -8.83
C LEU A 76 3.14 -31.31 -9.19
N ALA A 77 4.32 -31.46 -9.78
CA ALA A 77 4.86 -32.75 -10.19
C ALA A 77 6.33 -32.86 -9.78
N ALA A 78 6.64 -33.80 -8.91
CA ALA A 78 8.00 -34.14 -8.51
C ALA A 78 8.54 -35.26 -9.40
N SER A 79 9.77 -35.09 -9.90
CA SER A 79 10.49 -36.18 -10.58
C SER A 79 10.79 -37.32 -9.59
N ASP A 80 11.12 -38.48 -10.10
CA ASP A 80 11.49 -39.63 -9.25
C ASP A 80 12.73 -39.37 -8.39
N GLN A 81 13.57 -38.39 -8.80
CA GLN A 81 14.80 -37.99 -8.09
C GLN A 81 14.69 -36.57 -7.52
N ALA A 82 13.47 -36.05 -7.38
CA ALA A 82 13.27 -34.69 -6.87
C ALA A 82 13.98 -34.48 -5.55
N ASN A 83 14.65 -33.32 -5.40
CA ASN A 83 15.36 -32.92 -4.20
C ASN A 83 16.33 -34.01 -3.66
N ASN A 84 17.07 -34.65 -4.55
CA ASN A 84 17.98 -35.76 -4.22
C ASN A 84 17.25 -36.88 -3.43
N ASP A 85 16.16 -37.39 -3.99
CA ASP A 85 15.32 -38.45 -3.39
C ASP A 85 14.68 -38.07 -2.04
N SER A 86 14.52 -36.76 -1.77
CA SER A 86 13.95 -36.25 -0.52
C SER A 86 12.66 -35.47 -0.78
N PRO A 87 11.76 -35.37 0.21
CA PRO A 87 10.59 -34.50 0.09
C PRO A 87 10.98 -33.06 -0.16
N VAL A 88 10.16 -32.32 -0.88
CA VAL A 88 10.34 -30.90 -1.16
C VAL A 88 9.08 -30.12 -0.82
N ALA A 89 9.23 -29.11 0.04
CA ALA A 89 8.16 -28.17 0.35
C ALA A 89 8.05 -27.12 -0.77
N VAL A 90 6.81 -26.83 -1.17
CA VAL A 90 6.48 -25.84 -2.21
C VAL A 90 5.43 -24.90 -1.69
N ASP A 91 5.71 -23.60 -1.76
CA ASP A 91 4.76 -22.54 -1.42
C ASP A 91 4.38 -21.73 -2.66
N VAL A 92 3.09 -21.54 -2.86
CA VAL A 92 2.56 -20.54 -3.79
C VAL A 92 2.14 -19.32 -2.99
N VAL A 93 2.83 -18.20 -3.20
CA VAL A 93 2.75 -16.99 -2.40
C VAL A 93 2.04 -15.89 -3.18
N PHE A 94 0.93 -15.42 -2.65
CA PHE A 94 0.09 -14.39 -3.23
C PHE A 94 0.36 -13.06 -2.53
N VAL A 95 0.76 -12.05 -3.28
CA VAL A 95 1.11 -10.72 -2.77
C VAL A 95 0.15 -9.70 -3.33
N THR A 96 -0.58 -8.98 -2.47
CA THR A 96 -1.60 -8.00 -2.88
C THR A 96 -1.05 -6.58 -2.93
N ASP A 97 0.05 -6.32 -2.24
CA ASP A 97 0.68 -5.01 -2.10
C ASP A 97 1.98 -4.90 -2.90
N LYS A 98 2.21 -3.76 -3.59
CA LYS A 98 3.40 -3.57 -4.43
C LYS A 98 4.70 -3.44 -3.64
N ALA A 99 4.66 -2.82 -2.45
CA ALA A 99 5.86 -2.68 -1.64
C ALA A 99 6.25 -4.04 -1.06
N MET A 100 5.26 -4.84 -0.62
CA MET A 100 5.48 -6.22 -0.21
C MET A 100 6.01 -7.08 -1.36
N LEU A 101 5.49 -6.90 -2.60
CA LEU A 101 5.97 -7.61 -3.78
C LEU A 101 7.48 -7.41 -4.01
N ALA A 102 7.97 -6.17 -3.90
CA ALA A 102 9.38 -5.87 -4.04
C ALA A 102 10.21 -6.57 -2.95
N ARG A 103 9.71 -6.58 -1.71
CA ARG A 103 10.37 -7.27 -0.59
C ARG A 103 10.45 -8.77 -0.77
N ILE A 104 9.36 -9.42 -1.18
CA ILE A 104 9.32 -10.87 -1.43
C ILE A 104 10.19 -11.24 -2.63
N ALA A 105 10.30 -10.35 -3.64
CA ALA A 105 11.14 -10.56 -4.82
C ALA A 105 12.64 -10.69 -4.49
N GLU A 106 13.11 -10.22 -3.35
CA GLU A 106 14.51 -10.29 -2.93
C GLU A 106 14.82 -11.53 -2.06
N LEU A 107 13.79 -12.19 -1.51
CA LEU A 107 14.00 -13.32 -0.60
C LEU A 107 14.35 -14.60 -1.37
N PRO A 108 15.46 -15.29 -1.07
CA PRO A 108 15.64 -16.66 -1.51
C PRO A 108 14.69 -17.60 -0.75
N ALA A 109 14.45 -18.80 -1.28
CA ALA A 109 13.53 -19.77 -0.68
C ALA A 109 13.89 -20.12 0.77
N SER A 110 15.16 -20.35 1.06
CA SER A 110 15.60 -20.63 2.45
C SER A 110 15.14 -19.55 3.44
N LYS A 111 15.28 -18.28 3.07
CA LYS A 111 14.81 -17.17 3.92
C LYS A 111 13.30 -17.06 3.95
N TRP A 112 12.61 -17.33 2.84
CA TRP A 112 11.16 -17.39 2.83
C TRP A 112 10.63 -18.41 3.82
N PHE A 113 11.12 -19.66 3.77
CA PHE A 113 10.68 -20.73 4.65
C PHE A 113 10.98 -20.47 6.12
N ASP A 114 12.08 -19.74 6.44
CA ASP A 114 12.42 -19.29 7.80
C ASP A 114 11.41 -18.30 8.37
N VAL A 115 10.93 -17.34 7.54
CA VAL A 115 10.20 -16.15 8.04
C VAL A 115 8.73 -16.10 7.62
N ARG A 116 8.23 -17.02 6.79
CA ARG A 116 6.88 -16.97 6.19
C ARG A 116 5.75 -16.84 7.20
N THR A 117 5.84 -17.55 8.32
CA THR A 117 4.82 -17.52 9.38
C THR A 117 4.75 -16.13 10.03
N ASP A 118 5.90 -15.55 10.36
CA ASP A 118 5.99 -14.24 10.98
C ASP A 118 5.55 -13.13 10.01
N LEU A 119 5.97 -13.24 8.74
CA LEU A 119 5.58 -12.27 7.71
C LEU A 119 4.07 -12.28 7.44
N THR A 120 3.48 -13.46 7.30
CA THR A 120 2.03 -13.56 7.06
C THR A 120 1.20 -13.18 8.29
N GLY A 121 1.69 -13.48 9.48
CA GLY A 121 1.08 -13.04 10.74
C GLY A 121 1.14 -11.52 10.94
N THR A 122 2.24 -10.88 10.47
CA THR A 122 2.42 -9.43 10.57
C THR A 122 1.66 -8.66 9.47
N PHE A 123 1.56 -9.22 8.27
CA PHE A 123 0.96 -8.57 7.08
C PHE A 123 -0.14 -9.43 6.42
N PRO A 124 -1.19 -9.82 7.16
CA PRO A 124 -2.20 -10.78 6.67
C PRO A 124 -2.98 -10.27 5.46
N ASP A 125 -3.18 -8.95 5.34
CA ASP A 125 -3.88 -8.34 4.20
C ASP A 125 -3.01 -8.20 2.94
N SER A 126 -1.68 -8.22 3.11
CA SER A 126 -0.72 -8.01 2.02
C SER A 126 -0.12 -9.29 1.48
N LEU A 127 -0.17 -10.39 2.26
CA LEU A 127 0.57 -11.60 1.98
C LEU A 127 -0.17 -12.83 2.51
N HIS A 128 -0.37 -13.82 1.65
CA HIS A 128 -0.82 -15.15 2.04
C HIS A 128 -0.16 -16.21 1.17
N TYR A 129 -0.11 -17.44 1.63
CA TYR A 129 0.47 -18.56 0.88
C TYR A 129 -0.33 -19.84 1.06
N GLN A 130 -0.15 -20.74 0.11
CA GLN A 130 -0.57 -22.14 0.21
C GLN A 130 0.65 -23.01 0.09
N SER A 131 0.73 -24.03 0.93
CA SER A 131 1.88 -24.88 1.11
C SER A 131 1.54 -26.35 0.83
N TRP A 132 2.45 -27.04 0.18
CA TRP A 132 2.40 -28.49 -0.06
C TRP A 132 3.79 -29.08 0.12
N GLU A 133 3.84 -30.33 0.50
CA GLU A 133 5.04 -31.11 0.54
C GLU A 133 4.88 -32.30 -0.43
N LEU A 134 5.80 -32.49 -1.34
CA LEU A 134 5.77 -33.56 -2.31
C LEU A 134 6.94 -34.51 -2.10
N VAL A 135 6.66 -35.81 -2.13
CA VAL A 135 7.69 -36.83 -2.18
C VAL A 135 8.11 -37.11 -3.64
N PRO A 136 9.32 -37.60 -3.91
CA PRO A 136 9.75 -37.98 -5.24
C PRO A 136 8.73 -38.85 -5.98
N GLY A 137 8.53 -38.61 -7.26
CA GLY A 137 7.54 -39.29 -8.10
C GLY A 137 6.08 -38.87 -7.90
N GLN A 138 5.80 -37.99 -6.92
CA GLN A 138 4.44 -37.59 -6.62
C GLN A 138 3.95 -36.53 -7.61
N ARG A 139 2.66 -36.64 -7.97
CA ARG A 139 1.91 -35.63 -8.70
C ARG A 139 0.66 -35.22 -7.91
N LEU A 140 0.46 -33.93 -7.77
CA LEU A 140 -0.71 -33.34 -7.12
C LEU A 140 -1.39 -32.34 -8.06
N VAL A 141 -2.71 -32.40 -8.16
CA VAL A 141 -3.52 -31.43 -8.90
C VAL A 141 -4.42 -30.70 -7.92
N VAL A 142 -4.27 -29.39 -7.88
CA VAL A 142 -5.08 -28.48 -7.02
C VAL A 142 -6.07 -27.75 -7.92
N PRO A 143 -7.38 -27.91 -7.70
CA PRO A 143 -8.39 -27.17 -8.47
C PRO A 143 -8.26 -25.66 -8.29
N GLY A 144 -8.54 -24.91 -9.37
CA GLY A 144 -8.37 -23.45 -9.37
C GLY A 144 -9.28 -22.69 -8.41
N ASP A 145 -10.43 -23.26 -8.01
CA ASP A 145 -11.29 -22.67 -7.00
C ASP A 145 -10.61 -22.56 -5.63
N LYS A 146 -9.70 -23.47 -5.30
CA LYS A 146 -8.87 -23.41 -4.08
C LYS A 146 -7.80 -22.33 -4.11
N LEU A 147 -7.46 -21.83 -5.30
CA LEU A 147 -6.42 -20.82 -5.50
C LEU A 147 -6.99 -19.40 -5.67
N ARG A 148 -8.30 -19.26 -5.62
CA ARG A 148 -8.98 -17.96 -5.75
C ARG A 148 -8.82 -17.14 -4.47
N GLY A 149 -8.57 -15.84 -4.68
CA GLY A 149 -8.39 -14.90 -3.56
C GLY A 149 -8.60 -13.45 -3.98
N PRO A 150 -8.09 -12.51 -3.21
CA PRO A 150 -8.10 -11.10 -3.55
C PRO A 150 -7.29 -10.83 -4.83
N ARG A 151 -7.32 -9.59 -5.32
CA ARG A 151 -6.43 -9.16 -6.40
C ARG A 151 -5.00 -9.17 -5.91
N VAL A 152 -4.07 -9.61 -6.75
CA VAL A 152 -2.65 -9.73 -6.43
C VAL A 152 -1.82 -8.73 -7.24
N ALA A 153 -0.80 -8.16 -6.64
CA ALA A 153 0.26 -7.41 -7.30
C ALA A 153 1.26 -8.37 -7.98
N GLY A 154 1.35 -9.60 -7.48
CA GLY A 154 2.16 -10.68 -8.05
C GLY A 154 2.03 -11.97 -7.27
N VAL A 155 2.54 -13.04 -7.87
CA VAL A 155 2.59 -14.37 -7.26
C VAL A 155 3.99 -14.93 -7.45
N PHE A 156 4.49 -15.61 -6.41
CA PHE A 156 5.74 -16.35 -6.45
C PHE A 156 5.51 -17.82 -6.12
N VAL A 157 6.34 -18.67 -6.68
CA VAL A 157 6.50 -20.06 -6.24
C VAL A 157 7.87 -20.17 -5.59
N PHE A 158 7.91 -20.71 -4.39
CA PHE A 158 9.13 -21.07 -3.68
C PHE A 158 9.18 -22.58 -3.52
N ALA A 159 10.37 -23.15 -3.63
CA ALA A 159 10.60 -24.56 -3.33
C ALA A 159 11.83 -24.70 -2.43
N ASP A 160 11.71 -25.50 -1.38
CA ASP A 160 12.72 -25.65 -0.33
C ASP A 160 13.76 -26.70 -0.76
N TYR A 161 14.76 -26.24 -1.51
CA TYR A 161 15.93 -27.03 -1.86
C TYR A 161 17.10 -26.69 -0.96
N PRO A 162 17.86 -27.67 -0.47
CA PRO A 162 19.02 -27.44 0.40
C PRO A 162 20.22 -26.83 -0.34
N GLY A 163 20.24 -26.94 -1.67
CA GLY A 163 21.34 -26.43 -2.50
C GLY A 163 21.37 -24.89 -2.60
N PRO A 164 22.49 -24.33 -3.10
CA PRO A 164 22.59 -22.90 -3.35
C PRO A 164 21.65 -22.47 -4.47
N GLY A 165 20.99 -21.33 -4.30
CA GLY A 165 20.10 -20.77 -5.31
C GLY A 165 18.98 -19.95 -4.70
N ALA A 166 18.30 -19.17 -5.52
CA ALA A 166 17.13 -18.43 -5.08
C ALA A 166 15.92 -19.33 -4.87
N HIS A 167 15.83 -20.44 -5.59
CA HIS A 167 14.71 -21.41 -5.60
C HIS A 167 13.34 -20.73 -5.51
N ARG A 168 13.18 -19.68 -6.31
CA ARG A 168 12.03 -18.82 -6.39
C ARG A 168 11.75 -18.49 -7.86
N VAL A 169 10.49 -18.56 -8.25
CA VAL A 169 10.02 -18.15 -9.59
C VAL A 169 8.83 -17.20 -9.42
N ARG A 170 8.88 -16.06 -10.09
CA ARG A 170 7.73 -15.18 -10.23
C ARG A 170 6.81 -15.71 -11.31
N VAL A 171 5.51 -15.75 -11.03
CA VAL A 171 4.50 -16.21 -11.99
C VAL A 171 4.04 -15.02 -12.83
N GLU A 172 4.17 -15.15 -14.16
CA GLU A 172 3.84 -14.07 -15.10
C GLU A 172 2.39 -14.12 -15.59
N ARG A 173 1.72 -15.27 -15.51
CA ARG A 173 0.36 -15.46 -16.02
C ARG A 173 -0.56 -16.01 -14.94
N PHE A 174 -1.73 -15.39 -14.81
CA PHE A 174 -2.72 -15.72 -13.78
C PHE A 174 -3.97 -16.39 -14.35
N ASN A 175 -3.88 -17.02 -15.54
CA ASN A 175 -4.97 -17.75 -16.18
C ASN A 175 -4.48 -19.06 -16.79
N GLY A 176 -5.42 -19.95 -17.15
CA GLY A 176 -5.11 -21.28 -17.65
C GLY A 176 -4.62 -22.22 -16.55
N ARG A 177 -3.69 -23.11 -16.85
CA ARG A 177 -3.12 -24.08 -15.93
C ARG A 177 -1.71 -23.67 -15.52
N LEU A 178 -1.45 -23.64 -14.20
CA LEU A 178 -0.11 -23.45 -13.67
C LEU A 178 0.53 -24.81 -13.41
N VAL A 179 1.73 -25.05 -13.95
CA VAL A 179 2.46 -26.29 -13.78
C VAL A 179 3.80 -26.00 -13.13
N VAL A 180 4.06 -26.64 -11.99
CA VAL A 180 5.32 -26.62 -11.27
C VAL A 180 5.95 -27.99 -11.39
N GLN A 181 7.14 -28.06 -11.98
CA GLN A 181 7.92 -29.30 -12.10
C GLN A 181 9.14 -29.22 -11.20
N LEU A 182 9.21 -30.16 -10.26
CA LEU A 182 10.27 -30.27 -9.27
C LEU A 182 11.26 -31.32 -9.73
N GLY A 183 12.51 -30.91 -9.96
CA GLY A 183 13.62 -31.78 -10.34
C GLY A 183 14.57 -32.04 -9.17
N ASP A 184 15.74 -32.54 -9.46
CA ASP A 184 16.75 -32.97 -8.47
C ASP A 184 17.22 -31.80 -7.59
N ASN A 185 17.59 -30.67 -8.19
CA ASN A 185 18.20 -29.53 -7.51
C ASN A 185 17.53 -28.19 -7.86
N ALA A 186 16.50 -28.21 -8.69
CA ALA A 186 15.82 -27.01 -9.15
C ALA A 186 14.40 -27.34 -9.60
N PHE A 187 13.60 -26.31 -9.75
CA PHE A 187 12.24 -26.44 -10.28
C PHE A 187 11.98 -25.44 -11.40
N SER A 188 10.94 -25.70 -12.16
CA SER A 188 10.44 -24.79 -13.19
C SER A 188 8.95 -24.54 -13.02
N VAL A 189 8.51 -23.38 -13.48
CA VAL A 189 7.10 -22.97 -13.47
C VAL A 189 6.70 -22.61 -14.90
N SER A 190 5.62 -23.19 -15.38
CA SER A 190 5.06 -22.90 -16.69
C SER A 190 3.55 -22.67 -16.61
N SER A 191 3.03 -21.83 -17.50
CA SER A 191 1.60 -21.57 -17.63
C SER A 191 1.14 -22.05 -18.98
N VAL A 192 0.16 -22.94 -18.99
CA VAL A 192 -0.43 -23.53 -20.19
C VAL A 192 -1.84 -22.99 -20.36
N LYS A 193 -2.20 -22.63 -21.61
CA LYS A 193 -3.56 -22.18 -21.95
C LYS A 193 -4.53 -23.35 -22.00
#